data_964142c95ca9f02fb9ff7b41c9492538
#
_entry.id   964142c95ca9f02fb9ff7b41c9492538
#
_cell.length_a   1.000
_cell.length_b   1.000
_cell.length_c   1.000
_cell.angle_alpha   90.00
_cell.angle_beta   90.00
_cell.angle_gamma   90.00
#
_symmetry.space_group_name_H-M   'P 1'
#
loop_
_entity.id
_entity.type
_entity.pdbx_description
1 polymer ?
#
loop_
_entity_poly.entity_id
_entity_poly.type
_entity_poly.pdbx_seq_one_letter_code
_entity_poly.pdbx_strand_id
1 'polypeptide(L)'
;MPGPPDEGPNTGLLMYIAYREMDARVLDTLNAAGFEVTLAQAKVFQRIGAEGSRLTDLAEQARVTKQTAGFLVDQLERAGYVERRPDPTDARARLVCIAPRGMEAVQVAAGVVAEVEAEWTAHLGTRDMQQLRRSLIRLREITDPYWQRDEG
;
A
#
# COMPACT_ATOMS: atom_id res chain seq x y z
N MET A 1 -15.34 16.90 1.00
CA MET A 1 -16.69 17.43 1.24
C MET A 1 -16.97 17.38 2.73
N PRO A 2 -17.33 18.49 3.36
CA PRO A 2 -17.75 18.45 4.75
C PRO A 2 -19.05 17.64 4.89
N GLY A 3 -19.18 16.90 5.97
CA GLY A 3 -20.44 16.29 6.39
C GLY A 3 -21.46 17.35 6.84
N PRO A 4 -22.66 16.93 7.26
CA PRO A 4 -23.61 17.84 7.88
C PRO A 4 -22.96 18.61 9.02
N PRO A 5 -23.34 19.89 9.24
CA PRO A 5 -22.64 20.77 10.19
C PRO A 5 -22.54 20.27 11.64
N ASP A 6 -23.34 19.30 12.01
CA ASP A 6 -23.37 18.75 13.38
C ASP A 6 -22.61 17.43 13.56
N GLU A 7 -22.10 16.82 12.48
CA GLU A 7 -21.45 15.48 12.51
C GLU A 7 -19.95 15.49 12.19
N GLY A 8 -19.38 16.65 11.88
CA GLY A 8 -17.97 16.76 11.50
C GLY A 8 -17.68 16.20 10.10
N PRO A 9 -16.42 15.81 9.82
CA PRO A 9 -16.02 15.27 8.52
C PRO A 9 -16.71 13.93 8.22
N ASN A 10 -17.00 13.65 6.94
CA ASN A 10 -17.58 12.37 6.55
C ASN A 10 -16.57 11.21 6.79
N THR A 11 -17.09 9.99 6.83
CA THR A 11 -16.30 8.78 7.12
C THR A 11 -15.11 8.61 6.17
N GLY A 12 -15.28 8.88 4.88
CA GLY A 12 -14.20 8.78 3.90
C GLY A 12 -13.04 9.73 4.20
N LEU A 13 -13.36 10.98 4.55
CA LEU A 13 -12.36 11.97 4.94
C LEU A 13 -11.64 11.57 6.25
N LEU A 14 -12.39 11.05 7.23
CA LEU A 14 -11.80 10.55 8.48
C LEU A 14 -10.81 9.40 8.22
N MET A 15 -11.17 8.44 7.38
CA MET A 15 -10.27 7.37 6.97
C MET A 15 -9.03 7.90 6.26
N TYR A 16 -9.19 8.87 5.35
CA TYR A 16 -8.09 9.49 4.65
C TYR A 16 -7.13 10.22 5.58
N ILE A 17 -7.65 10.98 6.55
CA ILE A 17 -6.82 11.71 7.52
C ILE A 17 -5.94 10.74 8.31
N ALA A 18 -6.53 9.66 8.83
CA ALA A 18 -5.79 8.64 9.57
C ALA A 18 -4.75 7.93 8.70
N TYR A 19 -5.13 7.52 7.50
CA TYR A 19 -4.23 6.86 6.55
C TYR A 19 -3.06 7.76 6.15
N ARG A 20 -3.34 9.04 5.85
CA ARG A 20 -2.31 10.01 5.46
C ARG A 20 -1.23 10.18 6.53
N GLU A 21 -1.62 10.20 7.80
CA GLU A 21 -0.69 10.30 8.92
C GLU A 21 0.24 9.09 8.99
N MET A 22 -0.32 7.88 8.91
CA MET A 22 0.46 6.65 8.88
C MET A 22 1.43 6.64 7.68
N ASP A 23 0.93 6.97 6.51
CA ASP A 23 1.69 6.95 5.26
C ASP A 23 2.87 7.94 5.29
N ALA A 24 2.65 9.16 5.82
CA ALA A 24 3.71 10.16 6.00
C ALA A 24 4.82 9.65 6.94
N ARG A 25 4.46 9.01 8.05
CA ARG A 25 5.44 8.45 8.99
C ARG A 25 6.24 7.32 8.38
N VAL A 26 5.60 6.45 7.58
CA VAL A 26 6.29 5.38 6.85
C VAL A 26 7.32 5.97 5.89
N LEU A 27 6.91 6.93 5.05
CA LEU A 27 7.79 7.55 4.06
C LEU A 27 8.95 8.30 4.72
N ASP A 28 8.70 9.08 5.76
CA ASP A 28 9.75 9.81 6.49
C ASP A 28 10.79 8.84 7.07
N THR A 29 10.34 7.74 7.66
CA THR A 29 11.24 6.73 8.23
C THR A 29 12.04 6.01 7.15
N LEU A 30 11.41 5.64 6.03
CA LEU A 30 12.09 5.01 4.90
C LEU A 30 13.18 5.93 4.34
N ASN A 31 12.85 7.19 4.10
CA ASN A 31 13.82 8.16 3.58
C ASN A 31 14.97 8.39 4.57
N ALA A 32 14.69 8.49 5.87
CA ALA A 32 15.73 8.63 6.90
C ALA A 32 16.63 7.39 6.99
N ALA A 33 16.11 6.20 6.66
CA ALA A 33 16.87 4.95 6.65
C ALA A 33 17.63 4.72 5.32
N GLY A 34 17.55 5.64 4.39
CA GLY A 34 18.24 5.56 3.09
C GLY A 34 17.44 4.88 1.97
N PHE A 35 16.17 4.60 2.19
CA PHE A 35 15.26 4.12 1.16
C PHE A 35 14.51 5.30 0.56
N GLU A 36 15.05 5.87 -0.52
CA GLU A 36 14.41 6.99 -1.22
C GLU A 36 13.20 6.51 -1.99
N VAL A 37 12.01 6.83 -1.49
CA VAL A 37 10.73 6.44 -2.07
C VAL A 37 9.78 7.64 -2.06
N THR A 38 9.15 7.90 -3.19
CA THR A 38 8.08 8.90 -3.29
C THR A 38 6.73 8.28 -2.95
N LEU A 39 5.75 9.12 -2.64
CA LEU A 39 4.37 8.67 -2.40
C LEU A 39 3.80 7.92 -3.61
N ALA A 40 4.04 8.42 -4.82
CA ALA A 40 3.58 7.78 -6.06
C ALA A 40 4.19 6.39 -6.24
N GLN A 41 5.49 6.23 -5.99
CA GLN A 41 6.18 4.94 -6.04
C GLN A 41 5.65 3.98 -4.98
N ALA A 42 5.43 4.45 -3.75
CA ALA A 42 4.90 3.64 -2.66
C ALA A 42 3.50 3.10 -2.97
N LYS A 43 2.63 3.88 -3.61
CA LYS A 43 1.27 3.45 -3.99
C LYS A 43 1.28 2.27 -4.96
N VAL A 44 2.22 2.22 -5.88
CA VAL A 44 2.38 1.10 -6.81
C VAL A 44 3.05 -0.07 -6.09
N PHE A 45 4.12 0.18 -5.38
CA PHE A 45 4.92 -0.84 -4.70
C PHE A 45 4.11 -1.66 -3.69
N GLN A 46 3.26 -1.03 -2.89
CA GLN A 46 2.47 -1.71 -1.86
C GLN A 46 1.40 -2.66 -2.44
N ARG A 47 1.12 -2.60 -3.74
CA ARG A 47 0.15 -3.47 -4.41
C ARG A 47 0.79 -4.69 -5.08
N ILE A 48 2.11 -4.81 -5.04
CA ILE A 48 2.81 -5.96 -5.62
C ILE A 48 2.50 -7.21 -4.78
N GLY A 49 1.94 -8.23 -5.42
CA GLY A 49 1.63 -9.52 -4.79
C GLY A 49 2.88 -10.32 -4.46
N ALA A 50 2.76 -11.28 -3.56
CA ALA A 50 3.87 -12.15 -3.10
C ALA A 50 4.54 -12.91 -4.25
N GLU A 51 3.76 -13.32 -5.25
CA GLU A 51 4.25 -14.04 -6.45
C GLU A 51 4.59 -13.09 -7.61
N GLY A 52 4.56 -11.80 -7.38
CA GLY A 52 4.69 -10.77 -8.40
C GLY A 52 3.34 -10.37 -9.00
N SER A 53 3.33 -9.26 -9.71
CA SER A 53 2.13 -8.70 -10.32
C SER A 53 2.41 -8.23 -11.73
N ARG A 54 1.42 -8.34 -12.62
CA ARG A 54 1.49 -7.75 -13.94
C ARG A 54 1.34 -6.23 -13.86
N LEU A 55 2.03 -5.52 -14.75
CA LEU A 55 1.98 -4.06 -14.79
C LEU A 55 0.55 -3.52 -14.95
N THR A 56 -0.28 -4.19 -15.76
CA THR A 56 -1.68 -3.83 -15.96
C THR A 56 -2.48 -3.88 -14.65
N ASP A 57 -2.28 -4.94 -13.86
CA ASP A 57 -2.95 -5.09 -12.57
C ASP A 57 -2.49 -4.04 -11.56
N LEU A 58 -1.20 -3.72 -11.54
CA LEU A 58 -0.65 -2.66 -10.69
C LEU A 58 -1.24 -1.29 -11.04
N ALA A 59 -1.37 -0.98 -12.33
CA ALA A 59 -1.97 0.26 -12.79
C ALA A 59 -3.42 0.40 -12.33
N GLU A 60 -4.21 -0.67 -12.46
CA GLU A 60 -5.61 -0.69 -12.00
C GLU A 60 -5.72 -0.52 -10.49
N GLN A 61 -4.94 -1.28 -9.73
CA GLN A 61 -4.98 -1.25 -8.26
C GLN A 61 -4.49 0.08 -7.69
N ALA A 62 -3.47 0.68 -8.29
CA ALA A 62 -2.95 1.99 -7.89
C ALA A 62 -3.77 3.16 -8.47
N ARG A 63 -4.73 2.88 -9.33
CA ARG A 63 -5.57 3.87 -10.03
C ARG A 63 -4.75 4.90 -10.81
N VAL A 64 -3.79 4.41 -11.55
CA VAL A 64 -2.98 5.22 -12.49
C VAL A 64 -3.05 4.61 -13.88
N THR A 65 -2.61 5.37 -14.89
CA THR A 65 -2.50 4.83 -16.25
C THR A 65 -1.41 3.77 -16.32
N LYS A 66 -1.50 2.87 -17.29
CA LYS A 66 -0.44 1.86 -17.54
C LYS A 66 0.91 2.54 -17.82
N GLN A 67 0.90 3.66 -18.54
CA GLN A 67 2.12 4.45 -18.81
C GLN A 67 2.74 4.99 -17.52
N THR A 68 1.94 5.56 -16.63
CA THR A 68 2.41 6.06 -15.33
C THR A 68 2.94 4.92 -14.47
N ALA A 69 2.22 3.79 -14.39
CA ALA A 69 2.68 2.62 -13.66
C ALA A 69 4.02 2.11 -14.20
N GLY A 70 4.17 2.03 -15.53
CA GLY A 70 5.42 1.64 -16.18
C GLY A 70 6.58 2.56 -15.81
N PHE A 71 6.36 3.86 -15.83
CA PHE A 71 7.36 4.86 -15.43
C PHE A 71 7.79 4.69 -13.97
N LEU A 72 6.81 4.53 -13.06
CA LEU A 72 7.09 4.33 -11.63
C LEU A 72 7.82 3.01 -11.37
N VAL A 73 7.43 1.93 -12.04
CA VAL A 73 8.12 0.63 -11.94
C VAL A 73 9.54 0.71 -12.48
N ASP A 74 9.77 1.43 -13.58
CA ASP A 74 11.13 1.65 -14.10
C ASP A 74 12.02 2.37 -13.07
N GLN A 75 11.48 3.36 -12.36
CA GLN A 75 12.19 4.05 -11.28
C GLN A 75 12.50 3.10 -10.11
N LEU A 76 11.51 2.30 -9.68
CA LEU A 76 11.67 1.33 -8.60
C LEU A 76 12.70 0.24 -8.97
N GLU A 77 12.72 -0.19 -10.22
CA GLU A 77 13.69 -1.17 -10.71
C GLU A 77 15.11 -0.60 -10.71
N ARG A 78 15.29 0.62 -11.20
CA ARG A 78 16.60 1.31 -11.18
C ARG A 78 17.12 1.52 -9.77
N ALA A 79 16.25 1.76 -8.81
CA ALA A 79 16.60 1.90 -7.39
C ALA A 79 16.84 0.55 -6.70
N GLY A 80 16.56 -0.57 -7.36
CA GLY A 80 16.77 -1.91 -6.82
C GLY A 80 15.64 -2.44 -5.93
N TYR A 81 14.49 -1.77 -5.88
CA TYR A 81 13.37 -2.18 -5.04
C TYR A 81 12.51 -3.27 -5.67
N VAL A 82 12.47 -3.32 -6.99
CA VAL A 82 11.72 -4.33 -7.74
C VAL A 82 12.59 -4.88 -8.86
N GLU A 83 12.19 -6.04 -9.38
CA GLU A 83 12.77 -6.66 -10.56
C GLU A 83 11.66 -7.26 -11.43
N ARG A 84 11.89 -7.29 -12.73
CA ARG A 84 10.97 -7.95 -13.67
C ARG A 84 11.43 -9.35 -13.92
N ARG A 85 10.52 -10.34 -13.80
CA ARG A 85 10.76 -11.76 -14.08
C ARG A 85 9.77 -12.28 -15.10
N PRO A 86 10.13 -13.31 -15.88
CA PRO A 86 9.17 -13.97 -16.76
C PRO A 86 7.97 -14.50 -15.96
N ASP A 87 6.76 -14.34 -16.51
CA ASP A 87 5.56 -14.96 -15.95
C ASP A 87 5.60 -16.47 -16.23
N PRO A 88 5.56 -17.36 -15.23
CA PRO A 88 5.60 -18.80 -15.43
C PRO A 88 4.37 -19.33 -16.18
N THR A 89 3.27 -18.57 -16.24
CA THR A 89 2.04 -18.97 -16.92
C THR A 89 1.91 -18.40 -18.34
N ASP A 90 2.76 -17.43 -18.71
CA ASP A 90 2.74 -16.78 -20.02
C ASP A 90 4.14 -16.29 -20.39
N ALA A 91 4.80 -16.97 -21.31
CA ALA A 91 6.16 -16.66 -21.74
C ALA A 91 6.32 -15.26 -22.38
N ARG A 92 5.22 -14.61 -22.76
CA ARG A 92 5.21 -13.27 -23.36
C ARG A 92 5.07 -12.14 -22.32
N ALA A 93 4.67 -12.48 -21.10
CA ALA A 93 4.42 -11.54 -20.03
C ALA A 93 5.56 -11.54 -19.02
N ARG A 94 5.69 -10.42 -18.31
CA ARG A 94 6.62 -10.27 -17.19
C ARG A 94 5.86 -9.90 -15.93
N LEU A 95 6.38 -10.37 -14.79
CA LEU A 95 5.89 -10.00 -13.46
C LEU A 95 6.84 -9.00 -12.83
N VAL A 96 6.27 -8.00 -12.18
CA VAL A 96 6.98 -7.08 -11.29
C VAL A 96 7.03 -7.74 -9.92
N CYS A 97 8.23 -8.02 -9.44
CA CYS A 97 8.46 -8.72 -8.18
C CYS A 97 9.25 -7.83 -7.22
N ILE A 98 9.03 -8.00 -5.92
CA ILE A 98 9.81 -7.28 -4.90
C ILE A 98 11.23 -7.88 -4.88
N ALA A 99 12.23 -7.01 -5.07
CA ALA A 99 13.64 -7.37 -4.99
C ALA A 99 14.13 -7.38 -3.52
N PRO A 100 15.31 -7.93 -3.21
CA PRO A 100 15.81 -7.98 -1.82
C PRO A 100 15.86 -6.63 -1.11
N ARG A 101 16.31 -5.56 -1.78
CA ARG A 101 16.30 -4.20 -1.22
C ARG A 101 14.87 -3.70 -0.96
N GLY A 102 13.93 -4.06 -1.82
CA GLY A 102 12.51 -3.77 -1.62
C GLY A 102 11.96 -4.49 -0.39
N MET A 103 12.38 -5.73 -0.15
CA MET A 103 11.97 -6.49 1.03
C MET A 103 12.53 -5.88 2.32
N GLU A 104 13.74 -5.34 2.30
CA GLU A 104 14.30 -4.59 3.43
C GLU A 104 13.45 -3.34 3.74
N ALA A 105 13.03 -2.61 2.70
CA ALA A 105 12.14 -1.46 2.86
C ALA A 105 10.78 -1.86 3.43
N VAL A 106 10.22 -3.00 2.99
CA VAL A 106 8.96 -3.56 3.55
C VAL A 106 9.09 -3.82 5.05
N GLN A 107 10.21 -4.37 5.49
CA GLN A 107 10.43 -4.65 6.92
C GLN A 107 10.50 -3.36 7.75
N VAL A 108 11.18 -2.33 7.24
CA VAL A 108 11.21 -1.01 7.90
C VAL A 108 9.81 -0.41 7.97
N ALA A 109 9.07 -0.44 6.87
CA ALA A 109 7.69 0.07 6.81
C ALA A 109 6.77 -0.68 7.79
N ALA A 110 6.88 -2.01 7.86
CA ALA A 110 6.08 -2.82 8.77
C ALA A 110 6.31 -2.44 10.25
N GLY A 111 7.54 -2.12 10.62
CA GLY A 111 7.87 -1.64 11.96
C GLY A 111 7.17 -0.32 12.30
N VAL A 112 7.15 0.63 11.36
CA VAL A 112 6.48 1.92 11.54
C VAL A 112 4.96 1.73 11.64
N VAL A 113 4.38 0.91 10.76
CA VAL A 113 2.94 0.59 10.80
C VAL A 113 2.56 0.01 12.16
N ALA A 114 3.36 -0.93 12.68
CA ALA A 114 3.12 -1.51 14.00
C ALA A 114 3.16 -0.46 15.13
N GLU A 115 4.10 0.48 15.08
CA GLU A 115 4.16 1.59 16.03
C GLU A 115 2.91 2.48 15.97
N VAL A 116 2.49 2.87 14.78
CA VAL A 116 1.30 3.70 14.58
C VAL A 116 0.05 2.97 15.06
N GLU A 117 -0.11 1.70 14.71
CA GLU A 117 -1.25 0.89 15.16
C GLU A 117 -1.25 0.72 16.68
N ALA A 118 -0.09 0.62 17.33
CA ALA A 118 0.02 0.58 18.78
C ALA A 118 -0.42 1.91 19.42
N GLU A 119 -0.05 3.06 18.84
CA GLU A 119 -0.52 4.37 19.29
C GLU A 119 -2.02 4.51 19.14
N TRP A 120 -2.59 4.06 18.02
CA TRP A 120 -4.03 4.07 17.79
C TRP A 120 -4.75 3.18 18.78
N THR A 121 -4.21 2.00 19.05
CA THR A 121 -4.78 1.08 20.05
C THR A 121 -4.75 1.67 21.45
N ALA A 122 -3.66 2.36 21.82
CA ALA A 122 -3.56 3.04 23.11
C ALA A 122 -4.59 4.17 23.24
N HIS A 123 -4.88 4.87 22.16
CA HIS A 123 -5.85 5.97 22.13
C HIS A 123 -7.30 5.49 22.11
N LEU A 124 -7.63 4.51 21.28
CA LEU A 124 -9.00 4.01 21.09
C LEU A 124 -9.39 2.94 22.13
N GLY A 125 -8.42 2.19 22.65
CA GLY A 125 -8.62 0.95 23.38
C GLY A 125 -8.62 -0.25 22.44
N THR A 126 -8.26 -1.41 22.98
CA THR A 126 -8.11 -2.66 22.23
C THR A 126 -9.41 -3.07 21.53
N ARG A 127 -10.54 -2.96 22.21
CA ARG A 127 -11.86 -3.35 21.67
C ARG A 127 -12.24 -2.52 20.43
N ASP A 128 -12.11 -1.20 20.52
CA ASP A 128 -12.49 -0.30 19.44
C ASP A 128 -11.53 -0.42 18.25
N MET A 129 -10.24 -0.59 18.50
CA MET A 129 -9.26 -0.83 17.44
C MET A 129 -9.54 -2.14 16.70
N GLN A 130 -9.86 -3.21 17.40
CA GLN A 130 -10.24 -4.49 16.80
C GLN A 130 -11.54 -4.36 15.97
N GLN A 131 -12.52 -3.61 16.47
CA GLN A 131 -13.77 -3.36 15.75
C GLN A 131 -13.52 -2.55 14.46
N LEU A 132 -12.70 -1.51 14.53
CA LEU A 132 -12.29 -0.73 13.36
C LEU A 132 -11.66 -1.65 12.30
N ARG A 133 -10.69 -2.47 12.70
CA ARG A 133 -10.03 -3.39 11.80
C ARG A 133 -11.00 -4.38 11.16
N ARG A 134 -11.89 -4.99 11.93
CA ARG A 134 -12.92 -5.90 11.40
C ARG A 134 -13.84 -5.22 10.40
N SER A 135 -14.25 -3.98 10.69
CA SER A 135 -15.12 -3.22 9.79
C SER A 135 -14.42 -2.89 8.47
N LEU A 136 -13.15 -2.50 8.51
CA LEU A 136 -12.36 -2.22 7.31
C LEU A 136 -12.13 -3.48 6.47
N ILE A 137 -11.87 -4.63 7.10
CA ILE A 137 -11.75 -5.92 6.40
C ILE A 137 -13.04 -6.25 5.65
N ARG A 138 -14.20 -6.06 6.29
CA ARG A 138 -15.49 -6.28 5.64
C ARG A 138 -15.75 -5.31 4.49
N LEU A 139 -15.28 -4.05 4.61
CA LEU A 139 -15.38 -3.09 3.52
C LEU A 139 -14.57 -3.50 2.29
N ARG A 140 -13.46 -4.22 2.45
CA ARG A 140 -12.69 -4.75 1.31
C ARG A 140 -13.54 -5.59 0.37
N GLU A 141 -14.52 -6.32 0.86
CA GLU A 141 -15.40 -7.16 0.06
C GLU A 141 -16.10 -6.38 -1.07
N ILE A 142 -16.39 -5.09 -0.85
CA ILE A 142 -17.06 -4.23 -1.81
C ILE A 142 -16.20 -3.10 -2.36
N THR A 143 -15.04 -2.84 -1.76
CA THR A 143 -14.16 -1.73 -2.17
C THR A 143 -12.87 -2.18 -2.84
N ASP A 144 -12.46 -3.44 -2.64
CA ASP A 144 -11.25 -3.99 -3.22
C ASP A 144 -11.59 -5.23 -4.09
N PRO A 145 -11.73 -5.05 -5.42
CA PRO A 145 -12.07 -6.16 -6.31
C PRO A 145 -10.96 -7.23 -6.39
N TYR A 146 -9.81 -6.98 -5.80
CA TYR A 146 -8.65 -7.89 -5.82
C TYR A 146 -8.48 -8.67 -4.51
N TRP A 147 -9.29 -8.41 -3.48
CA TRP A 147 -9.12 -9.01 -2.15
C TRP A 147 -9.13 -10.55 -2.13
N GLN A 148 -9.89 -11.19 -3.03
CA GLN A 148 -9.95 -12.63 -3.15
C GLN A 148 -8.68 -13.26 -3.75
N ARG A 149 -7.87 -12.45 -4.44
CA ARG A 149 -6.62 -12.92 -5.05
C ARG A 149 -5.48 -13.02 -4.04
N ASP A 150 -5.60 -12.30 -2.92
CA ASP A 150 -4.58 -12.28 -1.87
C ASP A 150 -4.68 -13.48 -0.91
N GLU A 151 -5.78 -14.25 -0.97
CA GLU A 151 -6.04 -15.43 -0.13
C GLU A 151 -5.69 -16.77 -0.82
N GLY A 152 -5.15 -16.71 -2.02
CA GLY A 152 -4.77 -17.87 -2.83
C GLY A 152 -3.33 -18.35 -2.61
#